data_59704d97c12fcb8b51243f414585a22a
#
_entry.id   59704d97c12fcb8b51243f414585a22a
#
_cell.length_a   1.000
_cell.length_b   1.000
_cell.length_c   1.000
_cell.angle_alpha   90.00
_cell.angle_beta   90.00
_cell.angle_gamma   90.00
#
_symmetry.space_group_name_H-M   'P 1'
#
loop_
_entity.id
_entity.type
_entity.pdbx_description
1 polymer ?
#
loop_
_entity_poly.entity_id
_entity_poly.type
_entity_poly.pdbx_seq_one_letter_code
_entity_poly.pdbx_strand_id
1 'polypeptide(L)'
;MTLASRPGFDPSESLARHVIDPRQPFFNRALQGVYPPGSVFKIITALTGLNDARWDTHRTFYCNGVYLLPITGGVREFKCWNKHHRQDFWGAVAWSCNIYFYNIGLTAGPEALASRAKAFGFGEKTGIDLPSESSGLMPDRE
;
A
#
# COMPACT_ATOMS: atom_id res chain seq x y z
N MET A 1 1.75 9.63 -19.80
CA MET A 1 1.05 9.45 -18.50
C MET A 1 0.26 10.72 -18.24
N THR A 2 -1.05 10.64 -18.05
CA THR A 2 -1.88 11.82 -17.81
C THR A 2 -2.10 11.96 -16.31
N LEU A 3 -1.54 13.01 -15.71
CA LEU A 3 -1.80 13.38 -14.31
C LEU A 3 -3.11 14.18 -14.29
N ALA A 4 -4.19 13.55 -13.86
CA ALA A 4 -5.50 14.17 -13.78
C ALA A 4 -5.99 14.20 -12.33
N SER A 5 -6.33 15.39 -11.86
CA SER A 5 -7.02 15.58 -10.58
C SER A 5 -8.51 15.70 -10.80
N ARG A 6 -9.31 15.04 -9.97
CA ARG A 6 -10.77 15.16 -9.99
C ARG A 6 -11.30 15.48 -8.60
N PRO A 7 -12.33 16.31 -8.47
CA PRO A 7 -12.96 17.04 -9.59
C PRO A 7 -12.03 18.07 -10.21
N GLY A 8 -12.18 18.30 -11.51
CA GLY A 8 -11.59 19.47 -12.16
C GLY A 8 -12.33 20.75 -11.76
N PHE A 9 -11.83 21.87 -12.17
CA PHE A 9 -12.53 23.15 -12.02
C PHE A 9 -12.77 23.79 -13.39
N ASP A 10 -13.82 24.59 -13.48
CA ASP A 10 -14.11 25.42 -14.64
C ASP A 10 -13.47 26.80 -14.43
N PRO A 11 -12.49 27.20 -15.25
CA PRO A 11 -11.84 28.50 -15.10
C PRO A 11 -12.75 29.70 -15.39
N SER A 12 -13.92 29.49 -16.00
CA SER A 12 -14.92 30.53 -16.22
C SER A 12 -15.76 30.82 -14.97
N GLU A 13 -15.79 29.91 -14.00
CA GLU A 13 -16.48 30.11 -12.73
C GLU A 13 -15.67 31.02 -11.78
N SER A 14 -16.37 31.65 -10.84
CA SER A 14 -15.75 32.48 -9.81
C SER A 14 -14.75 31.67 -8.97
N LEU A 15 -13.53 32.19 -8.81
CA LEU A 15 -12.48 31.61 -7.97
C LEU A 15 -12.98 31.34 -6.53
N ALA A 16 -13.82 32.23 -5.98
CA ALA A 16 -14.38 32.08 -4.65
C ALA A 16 -15.18 30.78 -4.49
N ARG A 17 -15.93 30.36 -5.52
CA ARG A 17 -16.66 29.07 -5.51
C ARG A 17 -15.73 27.89 -5.39
N HIS A 18 -14.60 27.91 -6.09
CA HIS A 18 -13.64 26.81 -6.06
C HIS A 18 -12.87 26.74 -4.74
N VAL A 19 -12.59 27.89 -4.12
CA VAL A 19 -11.88 27.95 -2.83
C VAL A 19 -12.72 27.33 -1.71
N ILE A 20 -14.03 27.55 -1.71
CA ILE A 20 -14.94 27.01 -0.69
C ILE A 20 -15.53 25.64 -1.04
N ASP A 21 -15.23 25.09 -2.21
CA ASP A 21 -15.73 23.78 -2.64
C ASP A 21 -15.11 22.67 -1.77
N PRO A 22 -15.93 21.91 -1.01
CA PRO A 22 -15.41 20.84 -0.16
C PRO A 22 -14.70 19.71 -0.93
N ARG A 23 -14.90 19.63 -2.23
CA ARG A 23 -14.21 18.67 -3.10
C ARG A 23 -12.77 19.08 -3.41
N GLN A 24 -12.37 20.31 -3.04
CA GLN A 24 -11.00 20.85 -3.19
C GLN A 24 -10.46 20.70 -4.63
N PRO A 25 -11.05 21.37 -5.63
CA PRO A 25 -10.66 21.21 -7.03
C PRO A 25 -9.20 21.65 -7.32
N PHE A 26 -8.64 22.53 -6.49
CA PHE A 26 -7.23 22.96 -6.59
C PHE A 26 -6.23 21.99 -5.96
N PHE A 27 -6.71 21.02 -5.15
CA PHE A 27 -5.83 20.01 -4.59
C PHE A 27 -5.44 19.00 -5.66
N ASN A 28 -4.18 19.01 -6.08
CA ASN A 28 -3.67 18.06 -7.05
C ASN A 28 -3.46 16.69 -6.40
N ARG A 29 -4.46 15.82 -6.51
CA ARG A 29 -4.45 14.49 -5.88
C ARG A 29 -3.34 13.58 -6.37
N ALA A 30 -2.85 13.81 -7.59
CA ALA A 30 -1.76 13.02 -8.16
C ALA A 30 -0.39 13.38 -7.58
N LEU A 31 -0.22 14.61 -7.09
CA LEU A 31 1.05 15.12 -6.56
C LEU A 31 1.04 15.27 -5.04
N GLN A 32 -0.07 15.73 -4.50
CA GLN A 32 -0.19 16.12 -3.08
C GLN A 32 -0.92 15.05 -2.25
N GLY A 33 -1.67 14.16 -2.92
CA GLY A 33 -2.45 13.13 -2.24
C GLY A 33 -1.55 12.05 -1.65
N VAL A 34 -1.63 11.86 -0.33
CA VAL A 34 -0.97 10.76 0.39
C VAL A 34 -2.04 9.73 0.73
N TYR A 35 -2.01 8.60 0.05
CA TYR A 35 -3.00 7.55 0.20
C TYR A 35 -2.37 6.23 0.63
N PRO A 36 -3.05 5.43 1.48
CA PRO A 36 -2.61 4.06 1.74
C PRO A 36 -2.56 3.26 0.43
N PRO A 37 -1.45 2.60 0.11
CA PRO A 37 -1.27 1.92 -1.17
C PRO A 37 -2.15 0.66 -1.33
N GLY A 38 -2.71 0.16 -0.23
CA GLY A 38 -3.53 -1.05 -0.26
C GLY A 38 -2.78 -2.25 -0.84
N SER A 39 -3.47 -3.05 -1.65
CA SER A 39 -2.91 -4.28 -2.25
C SER A 39 -1.77 -4.04 -3.25
N VAL A 40 -1.58 -2.82 -3.73
CA VAL A 40 -0.41 -2.50 -4.58
C VAL A 40 0.90 -2.68 -3.80
N PHE A 41 0.89 -2.41 -2.49
CA PHE A 41 2.05 -2.64 -1.63
C PHE A 41 2.46 -4.12 -1.49
N LYS A 42 1.60 -5.07 -1.87
CA LYS A 42 1.95 -6.49 -1.90
C LYS A 42 3.08 -6.82 -2.86
N ILE A 43 3.31 -5.99 -3.89
CA ILE A 43 4.47 -6.12 -4.77
C ILE A 43 5.76 -5.96 -3.95
N ILE A 44 5.82 -4.92 -3.11
CA ILE A 44 6.97 -4.69 -2.21
C ILE A 44 7.12 -5.84 -1.21
N THR A 45 6.00 -6.27 -0.61
CA THR A 45 5.99 -7.39 0.34
C THR A 45 6.46 -8.69 -0.33
N ALA A 46 6.00 -8.99 -1.55
CA ALA A 46 6.43 -10.16 -2.33
C ALA A 46 7.94 -10.13 -2.61
N LEU A 47 8.45 -8.99 -3.10
CA LEU A 47 9.88 -8.82 -3.39
C LEU A 47 10.73 -8.91 -2.13
N THR A 48 10.22 -8.44 -0.99
CA THR A 48 10.90 -8.60 0.30
C THR A 48 10.97 -10.08 0.69
N GLY A 49 9.86 -10.82 0.55
CA GLY A 49 9.83 -12.25 0.82
C GLY A 49 10.77 -13.04 -0.08
N LEU A 50 10.77 -12.77 -1.39
CA LEU A 50 11.64 -13.46 -2.36
C LEU A 50 13.15 -13.24 -2.08
N ASN A 51 13.53 -12.14 -1.43
CA ASN A 51 14.90 -11.87 -1.03
C ASN A 51 15.24 -12.34 0.41
N ASP A 52 14.27 -12.86 1.13
CA ASP A 52 14.48 -13.38 2.49
C ASP A 52 14.73 -14.88 2.44
N ALA A 53 15.92 -15.31 2.83
CA ALA A 53 16.30 -16.75 2.85
C ALA A 53 15.40 -17.61 3.76
N ARG A 54 14.62 -16.97 4.64
CA ARG A 54 13.64 -17.67 5.50
C ARG A 54 12.32 -17.97 4.79
N TRP A 55 12.12 -17.45 3.56
CA TRP A 55 10.90 -17.62 2.80
C TRP A 55 11.07 -18.62 1.65
N ASP A 56 10.18 -19.61 1.63
CA ASP A 56 10.05 -20.56 0.54
C ASP A 56 8.78 -20.31 -0.27
N THR A 57 8.90 -20.12 -1.58
CA THR A 57 7.78 -19.88 -2.50
C THR A 57 6.84 -21.09 -2.64
N HIS A 58 7.32 -22.29 -2.32
CA HIS A 58 6.49 -23.50 -2.28
C HIS A 58 5.69 -23.64 -1.00
N ARG A 59 6.00 -22.83 0.02
CA ARG A 59 5.24 -22.81 1.26
C ARG A 59 3.79 -22.45 1.02
N THR A 60 2.88 -23.21 1.59
CA THR A 60 1.44 -22.98 1.43
C THR A 60 0.80 -22.55 2.74
N PHE A 61 -0.22 -21.68 2.65
CA PHE A 61 -1.07 -21.26 3.76
C PHE A 61 -2.54 -21.50 3.42
N TYR A 62 -3.33 -21.81 4.44
CA TYR A 62 -4.77 -21.94 4.28
C TYR A 62 -5.46 -20.62 4.63
N CYS A 63 -6.17 -20.08 3.66
CA CYS A 63 -6.94 -18.85 3.80
C CYS A 63 -8.43 -19.17 4.03
N ASN A 64 -8.86 -19.10 5.28
CA ASN A 64 -10.28 -19.19 5.66
C ASN A 64 -11.01 -17.84 5.67
N GLY A 65 -10.32 -16.76 5.23
CA GLY A 65 -10.86 -15.39 5.22
C GLY A 65 -10.48 -14.55 6.43
N VAL A 66 -9.89 -15.13 7.47
CA VAL A 66 -9.53 -14.44 8.72
C VAL A 66 -8.12 -14.83 9.15
N TYR A 67 -7.34 -13.84 9.59
CA TYR A 67 -6.03 -14.03 10.21
C TYR A 67 -6.08 -13.52 11.65
N LEU A 68 -5.77 -14.40 12.59
CA LEU A 68 -5.73 -14.07 14.02
C LEU A 68 -4.29 -13.83 14.45
N LEU A 69 -3.95 -12.58 14.77
CA LEU A 69 -2.63 -12.20 15.25
C LEU A 69 -2.65 -12.08 16.78
N PRO A 70 -1.90 -12.92 17.51
CA PRO A 70 -1.69 -12.73 18.93
C PRO A 70 -0.97 -11.42 19.21
N ILE A 71 -1.50 -10.63 20.11
CA ILE A 71 -0.91 -9.36 20.57
C ILE A 71 -0.92 -9.32 22.09
N THR A 72 -0.15 -8.40 22.69
CA THR A 72 -0.20 -8.18 24.13
C THR A 72 -1.62 -7.79 24.56
N GLY A 73 -2.22 -8.59 25.41
CA GLY A 73 -3.59 -8.37 25.92
C GLY A 73 -4.70 -9.01 25.10
N GLY A 74 -4.40 -9.84 24.08
CA GLY A 74 -5.45 -10.55 23.33
C GLY A 74 -5.07 -11.02 21.94
N VAL A 75 -6.07 -11.03 21.07
CA VAL A 75 -5.91 -11.41 19.65
C VAL A 75 -6.53 -10.32 18.79
N ARG A 76 -5.83 -9.91 17.77
CA ARG A 76 -6.34 -8.97 16.75
C ARG A 76 -6.70 -9.71 15.47
N GLU A 77 -7.89 -9.44 14.98
CA GLU A 77 -8.42 -10.05 13.75
C GLU A 77 -8.11 -9.17 12.53
N PHE A 78 -7.58 -9.80 11.47
CA PHE A 78 -7.38 -9.19 10.17
C PHE A 78 -8.11 -10.00 9.09
N LYS A 79 -8.86 -9.33 8.22
CA LYS A 79 -9.69 -10.00 7.21
C LYS A 79 -8.98 -10.10 5.85
N CYS A 80 -9.19 -11.22 5.19
CA CYS A 80 -9.01 -11.33 3.76
C CYS A 80 -10.32 -10.96 3.06
N TRP A 81 -10.24 -10.54 1.81
CA TRP A 81 -11.42 -10.16 1.04
C TRP A 81 -12.26 -11.38 0.59
N ASN A 82 -11.65 -12.59 0.59
CA ASN A 82 -12.33 -13.85 0.30
C ASN A 82 -11.66 -15.01 1.04
N LYS A 83 -12.30 -16.18 1.01
CA LYS A 83 -11.71 -17.48 1.43
C LYS A 83 -11.04 -18.10 0.21
N HIS A 84 -9.70 -18.05 0.17
CA HIS A 84 -8.93 -18.55 -0.96
C HIS A 84 -8.46 -20.00 -0.79
N HIS A 85 -8.77 -20.63 0.37
CA HIS A 85 -8.34 -21.97 0.71
C HIS A 85 -6.81 -22.11 0.69
N ARG A 86 -6.29 -23.21 0.16
CA ARG A 86 -4.84 -23.43 0.10
C ARG A 86 -4.21 -22.58 -0.97
N GLN A 87 -3.26 -21.73 -0.59
CA GLN A 87 -2.52 -20.84 -1.47
C GLN A 87 -1.02 -21.06 -1.32
N ASP A 88 -0.32 -21.16 -2.44
CA ASP A 88 1.11 -20.96 -2.56
C ASP A 88 1.41 -19.48 -2.91
N PHE A 89 2.67 -19.17 -3.17
CA PHE A 89 3.09 -17.81 -3.51
C PHE A 89 2.38 -17.28 -4.78
N TRP A 90 2.34 -18.09 -5.84
CA TRP A 90 1.79 -17.66 -7.13
C TRP A 90 0.26 -17.49 -7.08
N GLY A 91 -0.42 -18.42 -6.43
CA GLY A 91 -1.86 -18.30 -6.17
C GLY A 91 -2.17 -17.08 -5.30
N ALA A 92 -1.36 -16.81 -4.28
CA ALA A 92 -1.55 -15.65 -3.42
C ALA A 92 -1.34 -14.33 -4.14
N VAL A 93 -0.40 -14.25 -5.09
CA VAL A 93 -0.22 -13.08 -5.96
C VAL A 93 -1.43 -12.91 -6.88
N ALA A 94 -1.85 -13.98 -7.57
CA ALA A 94 -2.96 -13.94 -8.52
C ALA A 94 -4.29 -13.53 -7.87
N TRP A 95 -4.58 -14.05 -6.67
CA TRP A 95 -5.82 -13.77 -5.94
C TRP A 95 -5.67 -12.65 -4.90
N SER A 96 -4.50 -12.02 -4.82
CA SER A 96 -4.24 -10.98 -3.83
C SER A 96 -4.60 -11.40 -2.39
N CYS A 97 -4.22 -12.62 -1.99
CA CYS A 97 -4.58 -13.21 -0.71
C CYS A 97 -3.90 -12.49 0.46
N ASN A 98 -4.65 -11.74 1.28
CA ASN A 98 -4.10 -11.00 2.42
C ASN A 98 -3.38 -11.92 3.42
N ILE A 99 -3.96 -13.10 3.71
CA ILE A 99 -3.40 -14.00 4.73
C ILE A 99 -2.00 -14.49 4.35
N TYR A 100 -1.77 -14.79 3.08
CA TYR A 100 -0.45 -15.17 2.59
C TYR A 100 0.56 -14.03 2.80
N PHE A 101 0.19 -12.81 2.41
CA PHE A 101 1.05 -11.62 2.52
C PHE A 101 1.27 -11.18 3.97
N TYR A 102 0.33 -11.41 4.89
CA TYR A 102 0.57 -11.20 6.32
C TYR A 102 1.69 -12.10 6.84
N ASN A 103 1.74 -13.36 6.40
CA ASN A 103 2.81 -14.29 6.79
C ASN A 103 4.17 -13.88 6.23
N ILE A 104 4.23 -13.39 4.97
CA ILE A 104 5.48 -12.82 4.42
C ILE A 104 5.92 -11.63 5.29
N GLY A 105 5.01 -10.68 5.53
CA GLY A 105 5.34 -9.47 6.29
C GLY A 105 5.81 -9.75 7.70
N LEU A 106 5.19 -10.71 8.40
CA LEU A 106 5.60 -11.14 9.74
C LEU A 106 6.97 -11.84 9.74
N THR A 107 7.26 -12.61 8.68
CA THR A 107 8.57 -13.28 8.55
C THR A 107 9.68 -12.27 8.25
N ALA A 108 9.45 -11.35 7.33
CA ALA A 108 10.44 -10.37 6.91
C ALA A 108 10.67 -9.29 7.99
N GLY A 109 9.59 -8.85 8.63
CA GLY A 109 9.61 -7.76 9.62
C GLY A 109 9.50 -6.37 8.99
N PRO A 110 9.18 -5.36 9.81
CA PRO A 110 8.91 -4.01 9.33
C PRO A 110 10.13 -3.33 8.73
N GLU A 111 11.32 -3.57 9.26
CA GLU A 111 12.56 -2.95 8.79
C GLU A 111 12.92 -3.43 7.35
N ALA A 112 12.78 -4.71 7.08
CA ALA A 112 13.03 -5.26 5.74
C ALA A 112 12.02 -4.72 4.72
N LEU A 113 10.75 -4.59 5.12
CA LEU A 113 9.69 -4.00 4.31
C LEU A 113 9.96 -2.52 4.03
N ALA A 114 10.30 -1.73 5.06
CA ALA A 114 10.62 -0.31 4.92
C ALA A 114 11.85 -0.09 4.04
N SER A 115 12.92 -0.85 4.26
CA SER A 115 14.13 -0.79 3.44
C SER A 115 13.84 -1.10 1.97
N ARG A 116 13.06 -2.14 1.72
CA ARG A 116 12.64 -2.50 0.36
C ARG A 116 11.79 -1.41 -0.29
N ALA A 117 10.81 -0.86 0.44
CA ALA A 117 9.98 0.22 -0.07
C ALA A 117 10.79 1.47 -0.40
N LYS A 118 11.71 1.89 0.49
CA LYS A 118 12.63 3.01 0.25
C LYS A 118 13.49 2.78 -1.01
N ALA A 119 13.98 1.56 -1.24
CA ALA A 119 14.73 1.20 -2.45
C ALA A 119 13.90 1.33 -3.76
N PHE A 120 12.56 1.34 -3.65
CA PHE A 120 11.63 1.62 -4.75
C PHE A 120 11.14 3.07 -4.77
N GLY A 121 11.74 3.98 -3.98
CA GLY A 121 11.43 5.40 -3.95
C GLY A 121 10.23 5.78 -3.06
N PHE A 122 9.70 4.85 -2.25
CA PHE A 122 8.65 5.20 -1.29
C PHE A 122 9.21 6.11 -0.18
N GLY A 123 8.49 7.19 0.12
CA GLY A 123 8.91 8.18 1.11
C GLY A 123 9.78 9.29 0.53
N GLU A 124 10.03 9.30 -0.77
CA GLU A 124 10.83 10.30 -1.48
C GLU A 124 10.04 10.99 -2.59
N LYS A 125 10.43 12.21 -2.95
CA LYS A 125 9.89 12.90 -4.12
C LYS A 125 10.42 12.25 -5.40
N THR A 126 9.56 12.11 -6.41
CA THR A 126 9.95 11.52 -7.71
C THR A 126 10.80 12.46 -8.56
N GLY A 127 10.84 13.75 -8.22
CA GLY A 127 11.52 14.80 -8.99
C GLY A 127 10.75 15.26 -10.21
N ILE A 128 9.43 15.04 -10.25
CA ILE A 128 8.59 15.58 -11.30
C ILE A 128 8.65 17.13 -11.28
N ASP A 129 8.81 17.74 -12.45
CA ASP A 129 8.86 19.20 -12.61
C ASP A 129 7.47 19.85 -12.49
N LEU A 130 6.86 19.65 -11.31
CA LEU A 130 5.59 20.26 -10.92
C LEU A 130 5.64 20.65 -9.43
N PRO A 131 5.02 21.78 -9.05
CA PRO A 131 5.08 22.27 -7.67
C PRO A 131 4.27 21.39 -6.70
N SER A 132 4.69 21.44 -5.43
CA SER A 132 3.94 20.84 -4.31
C SER A 132 3.81 19.32 -4.35
N GLU A 133 4.81 18.62 -4.90
CA GLU A 133 4.87 17.16 -4.79
C GLU A 133 5.06 16.74 -3.33
N SER A 134 4.25 15.79 -2.85
CA SER A 134 4.40 15.13 -1.55
C SER A 134 5.32 13.91 -1.67
N SER A 135 6.25 13.76 -0.74
CA SER A 135 7.10 12.56 -0.66
C SER A 135 6.34 11.31 -0.17
N GLY A 136 5.17 11.51 0.45
CA GLY A 136 4.49 10.45 1.16
C GLY A 136 5.12 10.16 2.54
N LEU A 137 4.65 9.09 3.17
CA LEU A 137 5.16 8.62 4.46
C LEU A 137 5.43 7.12 4.37
N MET A 138 6.68 6.73 4.62
CA MET A 138 7.04 5.33 4.83
C MET A 138 7.29 5.12 6.33
N PRO A 139 6.42 4.39 7.05
CA PRO A 139 6.61 4.14 8.47
C PRO A 139 7.88 3.33 8.70
N ASP A 140 8.65 3.74 9.70
CA ASP A 140 9.75 3.00 10.31
C ASP A 140 9.61 2.99 11.84
N ARG A 141 10.61 2.49 12.55
CA ARG A 141 10.54 2.35 14.02
C ARG A 141 10.99 3.59 14.80
N GLU A 142 11.18 4.74 14.16
CA GLU A 142 11.49 5.96 14.90
C GLU A 142 10.29 6.50 15.67
#